data_6a9a4ffdc6c1cf7ce59e00c44826bb1b
#
_entry.id   6a9a4ffdc6c1cf7ce59e00c44826bb1b
#
_cell.length_a   1.000
_cell.length_b   1.000
_cell.length_c   1.000
_cell.angle_alpha   90.00
_cell.angle_beta   90.00
_cell.angle_gamma   90.00
#
_symmetry.space_group_name_H-M   'P 1'
#
loop_
_entity.id
_entity.type
_entity.pdbx_description
1 polymer ?
#
loop_
_entity_poly.entity_id
_entity_poly.type
_entity_poly.pdbx_seq_one_letter_code
_entity_poly.pdbx_strand_id
1 'polypeptide(L)'
;MPSPGVLTRAAVLSVAALAATITHATEKGMPTTAAGVQDFGAGFMPPTTPFGTVGMRISDYQARVIKDSHGKDNGNDFNINVLAIGLAYLRMTDQQLLGARYGFGAVSVFFRMDADLGIDAGGQRVFSDSAELFRPADVQLIPLILDWRPAPGVGINTQLSIQAPTGDYDKDRLVSPGTNHWTVSPILNASYISPSGLELSSSFQLDINARNAATDYRSGVEYRHEFAVGQHVGDWTLGLGGYYYRQLGDDDAPGLTRGNRARVLALGPAVSFFQPTSGLPAIWLHAYKEFEARNRAEGYTVALRIGASF
;
A
#
# COMPACT_ATOMS: atom_id res chain seq x y z
N MET A 1 47.85 -30.02 5.21
CA MET A 1 46.99 -29.21 6.08
C MET A 1 46.62 -27.94 5.30
N PRO A 2 45.37 -27.69 5.02
CA PRO A 2 44.99 -26.42 4.35
C PRO A 2 45.17 -25.25 5.31
N SER A 3 45.67 -24.12 4.82
CA SER A 3 45.95 -22.93 5.59
C SER A 3 44.69 -22.31 6.19
N PRO A 4 44.74 -21.69 7.39
CA PRO A 4 43.56 -21.13 8.06
C PRO A 4 42.82 -20.06 7.26
N GLY A 5 43.46 -19.43 6.27
CA GLY A 5 42.85 -18.40 5.42
C GLY A 5 41.86 -18.90 4.38
N VAL A 6 41.87 -20.20 4.05
CA VAL A 6 40.94 -20.77 3.04
C VAL A 6 39.58 -21.12 3.70
N LEU A 7 39.60 -21.55 4.95
CA LEU A 7 38.36 -21.83 5.70
C LEU A 7 37.57 -20.56 6.04
N THR A 8 38.26 -19.46 6.35
CA THR A 8 37.65 -18.16 6.65
C THR A 8 36.99 -17.55 5.39
N ARG A 9 37.61 -17.69 4.21
CA ARG A 9 37.05 -17.20 2.94
C ARG A 9 35.85 -18.01 2.48
N ALA A 10 35.86 -19.33 2.70
CA ALA A 10 34.71 -20.18 2.38
C ALA A 10 33.51 -19.90 3.29
N ALA A 11 33.73 -19.64 4.59
CA ALA A 11 32.66 -19.28 5.51
C ALA A 11 32.05 -17.90 5.20
N VAL A 12 32.86 -16.90 4.84
CA VAL A 12 32.39 -15.57 4.45
C VAL A 12 31.60 -15.62 3.12
N LEU A 13 32.08 -16.42 2.16
CA LEU A 13 31.34 -16.63 0.88
C LEU A 13 30.02 -17.38 1.11
N SER A 14 29.94 -18.32 2.06
CA SER A 14 28.72 -19.04 2.39
C SER A 14 27.70 -18.15 3.10
N VAL A 15 28.12 -17.23 3.98
CA VAL A 15 27.25 -16.26 4.64
C VAL A 15 26.75 -15.21 3.65
N ALA A 16 27.59 -14.72 2.74
CA ALA A 16 27.17 -13.81 1.67
C ALA A 16 26.19 -14.47 0.68
N ALA A 17 26.35 -15.78 0.40
CA ALA A 17 25.41 -16.54 -0.42
C ALA A 17 24.08 -16.81 0.29
N LEU A 18 24.06 -16.99 1.61
CA LEU A 18 22.81 -17.11 2.39
C LEU A 18 22.07 -15.77 2.52
N ALA A 19 22.78 -14.65 2.65
CA ALA A 19 22.14 -13.32 2.64
C ALA A 19 21.50 -12.98 1.29
N ALA A 20 21.99 -13.54 0.18
CA ALA A 20 21.43 -13.37 -1.16
C ALA A 20 20.13 -14.13 -1.40
N THR A 21 19.68 -15.00 -0.48
CA THR A 21 18.46 -15.81 -0.64
C THR A 21 17.21 -15.27 0.06
N ILE A 22 17.29 -14.06 0.68
CA ILE A 22 16.09 -13.38 1.15
C ILE A 22 15.47 -12.67 -0.07
N THR A 23 14.83 -13.43 -0.93
CA THR A 23 14.04 -12.88 -2.03
C THR A 23 12.72 -12.38 -1.48
N HIS A 24 12.69 -11.11 -1.10
CA HIS A 24 11.42 -10.41 -0.95
C HIS A 24 10.92 -10.01 -2.34
N ALA A 25 9.65 -10.17 -2.58
CA ALA A 25 9.02 -9.55 -3.73
C ALA A 25 8.85 -8.06 -3.41
N THR A 26 9.10 -7.21 -4.39
CA THR A 26 9.34 -5.77 -4.25
C THR A 26 10.62 -5.44 -3.48
N GLU A 27 11.20 -4.29 -3.73
CA GLU A 27 12.41 -3.87 -3.03
C GLU A 27 12.14 -3.78 -1.52
N LYS A 28 12.94 -4.48 -0.73
CA LYS A 28 12.80 -4.59 0.74
C LYS A 28 11.45 -5.19 1.22
N GLY A 29 10.71 -5.88 0.35
CA GLY A 29 9.48 -6.59 0.73
C GLY A 29 8.27 -5.71 1.01
N MET A 30 8.33 -4.41 0.71
CA MET A 30 7.22 -3.48 0.92
C MET A 30 6.50 -3.18 -0.39
N PRO A 31 5.15 -3.11 -0.41
CA PRO A 31 4.42 -2.69 -1.59
C PRO A 31 4.78 -1.22 -1.91
N THR A 32 4.83 -0.87 -3.21
CA THR A 32 5.16 0.49 -3.65
C THR A 32 4.17 1.52 -3.13
N THR A 33 2.88 1.18 -3.09
CA THR A 33 1.82 2.03 -2.53
C THR A 33 1.01 1.27 -1.48
N ALA A 34 0.44 1.99 -0.51
CA ALA A 34 -0.30 1.38 0.60
C ALA A 34 -1.56 0.67 0.11
N ALA A 35 -1.87 -0.51 0.67
CA ALA A 35 -3.15 -1.20 0.51
C ALA A 35 -4.14 -0.82 1.63
N GLY A 36 -5.45 -1.09 1.42
CA GLY A 36 -6.50 -0.74 2.36
C GLY A 36 -6.73 0.78 2.46
N VAL A 37 -6.62 1.49 1.35
CA VAL A 37 -6.88 2.94 1.28
C VAL A 37 -8.33 3.23 0.91
N GLN A 38 -8.90 2.39 0.03
CA GLN A 38 -10.24 2.53 -0.49
C GLN A 38 -11.18 1.49 0.14
N ASP A 39 -12.35 1.95 0.54
CA ASP A 39 -13.45 1.15 1.07
C ASP A 39 -14.78 1.72 0.62
N PHE A 40 -15.74 1.97 1.52
CA PHE A 40 -17.03 2.56 1.17
C PHE A 40 -16.87 3.91 0.47
N GLY A 41 -17.69 4.13 -0.56
CA GLY A 41 -17.70 5.36 -1.33
C GLY A 41 -16.56 5.51 -2.34
N ALA A 42 -15.75 4.48 -2.61
CA ALA A 42 -14.59 4.57 -3.50
C ALA A 42 -14.91 5.19 -4.87
N GLY A 43 -16.09 4.87 -5.43
CA GLY A 43 -16.57 5.41 -6.71
C GLY A 43 -17.04 6.86 -6.66
N PHE A 44 -17.17 7.45 -5.46
CA PHE A 44 -17.70 8.80 -5.28
C PHE A 44 -16.59 9.79 -4.93
N MET A 45 -16.46 10.82 -5.76
CA MET A 45 -15.57 11.94 -5.47
C MET A 45 -16.30 13.03 -4.67
N PRO A 46 -15.58 13.82 -3.87
CA PRO A 46 -16.16 14.91 -3.11
C PRO A 46 -16.82 15.97 -4.02
N PRO A 47 -17.67 16.85 -3.46
CA PRO A 47 -18.26 17.94 -4.21
C PRO A 47 -17.22 18.94 -4.72
N THR A 48 -17.58 19.70 -5.75
CA THR A 48 -16.85 20.92 -6.10
C THR A 48 -17.08 21.96 -5.00
N THR A 49 -16.01 22.47 -4.43
CA THR A 49 -16.04 23.51 -3.41
C THR A 49 -14.94 24.56 -3.67
N PRO A 50 -15.06 25.79 -3.13
CA PRO A 50 -14.08 26.86 -3.40
C PRO A 50 -12.64 26.49 -3.02
N PHE A 51 -12.42 25.75 -1.94
CA PHE A 51 -11.11 25.41 -1.40
C PHE A 51 -10.72 23.94 -1.57
N GLY A 52 -11.64 23.09 -2.08
CA GLY A 52 -11.39 21.66 -2.28
C GLY A 52 -11.65 20.84 -1.02
N THR A 53 -11.07 19.65 -0.97
CA THR A 53 -11.23 18.67 0.11
C THR A 53 -9.88 18.33 0.69
N VAL A 54 -9.78 18.38 2.01
CA VAL A 54 -8.63 17.90 2.77
C VAL A 54 -8.97 16.56 3.38
N GLY A 55 -8.08 15.60 3.25
CA GLY A 55 -8.17 14.28 3.87
C GLY A 55 -6.99 14.00 4.77
N MET A 56 -7.24 13.27 5.85
CA MET A 56 -6.22 12.68 6.71
C MET A 56 -6.48 11.19 6.85
N ARG A 57 -5.44 10.38 6.78
CA ARG A 57 -5.49 8.95 7.09
C ARG A 57 -4.41 8.60 8.08
N ILE A 58 -4.79 7.92 9.15
CA ILE A 58 -3.87 7.31 10.11
C ILE A 58 -4.07 5.80 10.00
N SER A 59 -3.00 5.05 9.81
CA SER A 59 -3.08 3.59 9.80
C SER A 59 -1.90 2.97 10.53
N ASP A 60 -2.18 1.92 11.26
CA ASP A 60 -1.22 1.08 11.96
C ASP A 60 -1.20 -0.30 11.30
N TYR A 61 -0.04 -0.73 10.79
CA TYR A 61 0.20 -2.04 10.22
C TYR A 61 1.21 -2.79 11.06
N GLN A 62 0.91 -4.03 11.39
CA GLN A 62 1.80 -4.89 12.16
C GLN A 62 1.91 -6.27 11.55
N ALA A 63 3.13 -6.80 11.44
CA ALA A 63 3.39 -8.16 11.00
C ALA A 63 4.57 -8.76 11.78
N ARG A 64 4.47 -10.07 12.04
CA ARG A 64 5.49 -10.83 12.77
C ARG A 64 5.94 -12.09 12.04
N VAL A 65 5.53 -12.22 10.79
CA VAL A 65 5.86 -13.38 9.98
C VAL A 65 6.09 -12.94 8.52
N ILE A 66 7.12 -13.53 7.90
CA ILE A 66 7.34 -13.44 6.47
C ILE A 66 7.00 -14.79 5.85
N LYS A 67 6.17 -14.76 4.82
CA LYS A 67 5.78 -15.97 4.08
C LYS A 67 6.68 -16.18 2.87
N ASP A 68 7.07 -17.42 2.64
CA ASP A 68 7.82 -17.84 1.48
C ASP A 68 6.94 -17.90 0.19
N SER A 69 7.50 -18.38 -0.91
CA SER A 69 6.79 -18.56 -2.19
C SER A 69 5.62 -19.55 -2.15
N HIS A 70 5.56 -20.42 -1.14
CA HIS A 70 4.52 -21.42 -0.92
C HIS A 70 3.49 -20.96 0.13
N GLY A 71 3.68 -19.78 0.76
CA GLY A 71 2.83 -19.26 1.83
C GLY A 71 3.14 -19.85 3.21
N LYS A 72 4.27 -20.53 3.36
CA LYS A 72 4.74 -21.01 4.66
C LYS A 72 5.55 -19.93 5.36
N ASP A 73 5.58 -19.97 6.68
CA ASP A 73 6.50 -19.17 7.47
C ASP A 73 7.94 -19.50 7.05
N ASN A 74 8.74 -18.49 6.72
CA ASN A 74 10.13 -18.69 6.31
C ASN A 74 11.08 -18.95 7.50
N GLY A 75 10.56 -18.88 8.74
CA GLY A 75 11.29 -19.18 9.97
C GLY A 75 12.24 -18.06 10.43
N ASN A 76 12.23 -16.91 9.78
CA ASN A 76 13.00 -15.75 10.24
C ASN A 76 12.36 -15.11 11.46
N ASP A 77 13.19 -14.61 12.38
CA ASP A 77 12.73 -13.75 13.46
C ASP A 77 12.45 -12.37 12.88
N PHE A 78 11.17 -12.01 12.80
CA PHE A 78 10.73 -10.81 12.10
C PHE A 78 9.64 -10.09 12.88
N ASN A 79 9.79 -8.79 12.99
CA ASN A 79 8.77 -7.88 13.51
C ASN A 79 8.79 -6.59 12.70
N ILE A 80 7.63 -6.09 12.33
CA ILE A 80 7.48 -4.76 11.74
C ILE A 80 6.21 -4.09 12.25
N ASN A 81 6.36 -2.82 12.69
CA ASN A 81 5.28 -1.91 13.02
C ASN A 81 5.40 -0.67 12.15
N VAL A 82 4.34 -0.31 11.44
CA VAL A 82 4.31 0.87 10.57
C VAL A 82 3.09 1.71 10.90
N LEU A 83 3.31 2.84 11.58
CA LEU A 83 2.30 3.89 11.72
C LEU A 83 2.46 4.88 10.55
N ALA A 84 1.43 4.97 9.69
CA ALA A 84 1.38 5.92 8.60
C ALA A 84 0.42 7.06 8.91
N ILE A 85 0.87 8.31 8.67
CA ILE A 85 0.06 9.52 8.75
C ILE A 85 0.05 10.15 7.36
N GLY A 86 -1.05 10.02 6.65
CA GLY A 86 -1.25 10.56 5.30
C GLY A 86 -2.11 11.81 5.32
N LEU A 87 -1.69 12.81 4.55
CA LEU A 87 -2.43 14.03 4.28
C LEU A 87 -2.72 14.10 2.79
N ALA A 88 -3.96 14.35 2.42
CA ALA A 88 -4.42 14.46 1.04
C ALA A 88 -5.10 15.80 0.81
N TYR A 89 -4.86 16.37 -0.36
CA TYR A 89 -5.64 17.47 -0.90
C TYR A 89 -6.22 17.05 -2.24
N LEU A 90 -7.52 17.21 -2.40
CA LEU A 90 -8.25 16.93 -3.64
C LEU A 90 -9.06 18.16 -4.02
N ARG A 91 -9.06 18.51 -5.29
CA ARG A 91 -9.91 19.56 -5.83
C ARG A 91 -10.68 19.06 -7.05
N MET A 92 -11.99 18.94 -6.89
CA MET A 92 -12.91 18.77 -8.00
C MET A 92 -13.27 20.15 -8.54
N THR A 93 -13.35 20.26 -9.86
CA THR A 93 -13.66 21.54 -10.56
C THR A 93 -14.99 21.41 -11.28
N ASP A 94 -15.52 22.53 -11.77
CA ASP A 94 -16.70 22.55 -12.63
C ASP A 94 -16.38 22.23 -14.10
N GLN A 95 -15.08 22.06 -14.41
CA GLN A 95 -14.65 21.67 -15.74
C GLN A 95 -15.02 20.22 -16.03
N GLN A 96 -15.43 19.97 -17.27
CA GLN A 96 -15.74 18.63 -17.74
C GLN A 96 -14.74 18.17 -18.79
N LEU A 97 -14.32 16.92 -18.65
CA LEU A 97 -13.48 16.23 -19.62
C LEU A 97 -14.06 14.83 -19.87
N LEU A 98 -14.30 14.47 -21.13
CA LEU A 98 -14.90 13.19 -21.52
C LEU A 98 -16.24 12.89 -20.82
N GLY A 99 -17.05 13.92 -20.57
CA GLY A 99 -18.34 13.79 -19.87
C GLY A 99 -18.23 13.57 -18.35
N ALA A 100 -17.02 13.67 -17.79
CA ALA A 100 -16.76 13.56 -16.36
C ALA A 100 -16.41 14.94 -15.77
N ARG A 101 -16.67 15.12 -14.47
CA ARG A 101 -16.06 16.23 -13.73
C ARG A 101 -14.55 16.01 -13.61
N TYR A 102 -13.78 17.04 -13.91
CA TYR A 102 -12.33 17.01 -13.76
C TYR A 102 -11.91 17.42 -12.34
N GLY A 103 -10.88 16.76 -11.83
CA GLY A 103 -10.22 17.13 -10.58
C GLY A 103 -8.74 16.77 -10.59
N PHE A 104 -8.06 17.20 -9.55
CA PHE A 104 -6.65 16.90 -9.31
C PHE A 104 -6.37 16.86 -7.80
N GLY A 105 -5.20 16.40 -7.41
CA GLY A 105 -4.83 16.33 -6.00
C GLY A 105 -3.38 15.99 -5.75
N ALA A 106 -3.05 15.89 -4.48
CA ALA A 106 -1.75 15.45 -4.00
C ALA A 106 -1.89 14.74 -2.65
N VAL A 107 -0.96 13.81 -2.38
CA VAL A 107 -0.89 13.10 -1.10
C VAL A 107 0.54 13.13 -0.60
N SER A 108 0.72 13.38 0.69
CA SER A 108 1.98 13.27 1.42
C SER A 108 1.79 12.34 2.60
N VAL A 109 2.76 11.46 2.86
CA VAL A 109 2.70 10.48 3.94
C VAL A 109 3.97 10.55 4.78
N PHE A 110 3.82 10.42 6.10
CA PHE A 110 4.90 10.22 7.05
C PHE A 110 4.76 8.83 7.64
N PHE A 111 5.85 8.08 7.69
CA PHE A 111 5.91 6.79 8.35
C PHE A 111 6.74 6.85 9.63
N ARG A 112 6.16 6.34 10.73
CA ARG A 112 6.95 5.80 11.81
C ARG A 112 7.06 4.30 11.58
N MET A 113 8.28 3.83 11.41
CA MET A 113 8.59 2.43 11.15
C MET A 113 9.49 1.92 12.25
N ASP A 114 9.17 0.73 12.76
CA ASP A 114 9.96 -0.02 13.71
C ASP A 114 10.03 -1.47 13.18
N ALA A 115 11.23 -1.90 12.79
CA ALA A 115 11.43 -3.17 12.12
C ALA A 115 12.67 -3.88 12.64
N ASP A 116 12.51 -5.19 12.91
CA ASP A 116 13.57 -6.10 13.31
C ASP A 116 13.57 -7.31 12.37
N LEU A 117 14.77 -7.74 11.97
CA LEU A 117 14.96 -8.94 11.16
C LEU A 117 16.15 -9.74 11.68
N GLY A 118 15.90 -10.98 12.07
CA GLY A 118 16.92 -11.94 12.44
C GLY A 118 16.84 -13.20 11.59
N ILE A 119 17.98 -13.70 11.13
CA ILE A 119 18.07 -14.92 10.33
C ILE A 119 18.92 -15.92 11.07
N ASP A 120 18.38 -17.12 11.27
CA ASP A 120 19.07 -18.22 11.91
C ASP A 120 19.41 -19.31 10.88
N ALA A 121 20.63 -19.83 10.95
CA ALA A 121 21.07 -20.97 10.16
C ALA A 121 21.86 -21.95 11.05
N GLY A 122 21.49 -23.23 11.01
CA GLY A 122 22.15 -24.25 11.83
C GLY A 122 22.02 -24.01 13.35
N GLY A 123 20.95 -23.35 13.80
CA GLY A 123 20.73 -23.02 15.21
C GLY A 123 21.53 -21.83 15.73
N GLN A 124 22.15 -21.04 14.85
CA GLN A 124 22.89 -19.84 15.21
C GLN A 124 22.38 -18.65 14.43
N ARG A 125 22.35 -17.45 15.08
CA ARG A 125 22.03 -16.18 14.42
C ARG A 125 23.17 -15.82 13.46
N VAL A 126 22.85 -15.81 12.14
CA VAL A 126 23.82 -15.46 11.07
C VAL A 126 23.68 -14.04 10.56
N PHE A 127 22.50 -13.42 10.77
CA PHE A 127 22.24 -12.03 10.44
C PHE A 127 21.26 -11.43 11.44
N SER A 128 21.43 -10.16 11.79
CA SER A 128 20.49 -9.37 12.57
C SER A 128 20.61 -7.91 12.15
N ASP A 129 19.46 -7.28 11.88
CA ASP A 129 19.37 -5.85 11.59
C ASP A 129 18.06 -5.29 12.14
N SER A 130 18.07 -3.99 12.49
CA SER A 130 16.90 -3.30 13.00
C SER A 130 16.88 -1.83 12.54
N ALA A 131 15.69 -1.26 12.47
CA ALA A 131 15.54 0.16 12.14
C ALA A 131 14.34 0.75 12.86
N GLU A 132 14.53 1.89 13.52
CA GLU A 132 13.45 2.74 14.04
C GLU A 132 13.60 4.13 13.45
N LEU A 133 12.51 4.65 12.85
CA LEU A 133 12.55 5.97 12.20
C LEU A 133 11.16 6.62 12.12
N PHE A 134 11.17 7.96 12.01
CA PHE A 134 9.99 8.75 11.63
C PHE A 134 10.42 9.71 10.51
N ARG A 135 9.98 9.46 9.28
CA ARG A 135 10.44 10.17 8.09
C ARG A 135 9.33 10.32 7.05
N PRO A 136 9.45 11.30 6.12
CA PRO A 136 8.52 11.45 5.01
C PRO A 136 8.69 10.31 3.98
N ALA A 137 7.58 9.87 3.43
CA ALA A 137 7.51 9.00 2.25
C ALA A 137 7.47 9.84 0.96
N ASP A 138 7.41 9.16 -0.17
CA ASP A 138 7.28 9.77 -1.49
C ASP A 138 5.96 10.53 -1.62
N VAL A 139 6.02 11.71 -2.23
CA VAL A 139 4.83 12.50 -2.56
C VAL A 139 4.13 11.89 -3.77
N GLN A 140 2.81 11.78 -3.71
CA GLN A 140 1.96 11.37 -4.80
C GLN A 140 1.22 12.58 -5.37
N LEU A 141 1.35 12.82 -6.65
CA LEU A 141 0.60 13.81 -7.41
C LEU A 141 -0.51 13.10 -8.17
N ILE A 142 -1.71 13.66 -8.16
CA ILE A 142 -2.87 13.12 -8.89
C ILE A 142 -3.32 14.19 -9.89
N PRO A 143 -2.64 14.30 -11.06
CA PRO A 143 -2.93 15.37 -12.04
C PRO A 143 -4.27 15.17 -12.74
N LEU A 144 -4.84 13.96 -12.69
CA LEU A 144 -6.08 13.63 -13.37
C LEU A 144 -7.00 12.84 -12.46
N ILE A 145 -8.19 13.39 -12.22
CA ILE A 145 -9.34 12.71 -11.66
C ILE A 145 -10.51 12.98 -12.61
N LEU A 146 -11.17 11.92 -13.07
CA LEU A 146 -12.40 12.00 -13.88
C LEU A 146 -13.51 11.29 -13.12
N ASP A 147 -14.59 12.01 -12.80
CA ASP A 147 -15.72 11.51 -11.99
C ASP A 147 -17.02 11.54 -12.78
N TRP A 148 -17.63 10.37 -12.96
CA TRP A 148 -18.91 10.16 -13.62
C TRP A 148 -19.99 9.73 -12.65
N ARG A 149 -21.20 10.19 -12.89
CA ARG A 149 -22.44 9.80 -12.20
C ARG A 149 -23.44 9.25 -13.23
N PRO A 150 -23.23 8.04 -13.76
CA PRO A 150 -24.02 7.55 -14.90
C PRO A 150 -25.48 7.23 -14.56
N ALA A 151 -25.79 6.94 -13.29
CA ALA A 151 -27.14 6.66 -12.80
C ALA A 151 -27.27 7.00 -11.30
N PRO A 152 -28.49 7.13 -10.76
CA PRO A 152 -28.69 7.24 -9.32
C PRO A 152 -28.02 6.10 -8.55
N GLY A 153 -27.31 6.42 -7.49
CA GLY A 153 -26.57 5.46 -6.67
C GLY A 153 -25.29 4.90 -7.30
N VAL A 154 -24.94 5.26 -8.55
CA VAL A 154 -23.72 4.80 -9.23
C VAL A 154 -22.68 5.91 -9.29
N GLY A 155 -21.52 5.66 -8.77
CA GLY A 155 -20.34 6.51 -8.91
C GLY A 155 -19.20 5.74 -9.56
N ILE A 156 -18.55 6.36 -10.53
CA ILE A 156 -17.36 5.82 -11.20
C ILE A 156 -16.33 6.94 -11.29
N ASN A 157 -15.11 6.68 -10.91
CA ASN A 157 -14.03 7.63 -11.19
C ASN A 157 -12.77 6.90 -11.64
N THR A 158 -11.96 7.58 -12.44
CA THR A 158 -10.60 7.15 -12.76
C THR A 158 -9.62 8.21 -12.33
N GLN A 159 -8.45 7.76 -11.90
CA GLN A 159 -7.38 8.64 -11.44
C GLN A 159 -6.06 8.20 -12.05
N LEU A 160 -5.18 9.16 -12.31
CA LEU A 160 -3.78 8.92 -12.59
C LEU A 160 -2.97 9.46 -11.42
N SER A 161 -2.32 8.57 -10.66
CA SER A 161 -1.39 8.95 -9.60
C SER A 161 0.05 8.80 -10.10
N ILE A 162 0.90 9.75 -9.75
CA ILE A 162 2.34 9.75 -10.04
C ILE A 162 3.07 9.93 -8.71
N GLN A 163 3.76 8.88 -8.26
CA GLN A 163 4.61 8.94 -7.08
C GLN A 163 6.01 9.39 -7.49
N ALA A 164 6.49 10.47 -6.89
CA ALA A 164 7.82 11.02 -7.12
C ALA A 164 8.78 10.55 -6.03
N PRO A 165 10.05 10.23 -6.35
CA PRO A 165 11.06 9.76 -5.39
C PRO A 165 11.57 10.91 -4.50
N THR A 166 10.72 11.39 -3.61
CA THR A 166 10.98 12.54 -2.71
C THR A 166 11.10 12.15 -1.24
N GLY A 167 10.79 10.90 -0.92
CA GLY A 167 10.81 10.36 0.43
C GLY A 167 12.23 10.06 0.92
N ASP A 168 12.33 9.83 2.21
CA ASP A 168 13.57 9.40 2.84
C ASP A 168 13.91 7.96 2.41
N TYR A 169 15.02 7.80 1.71
CA TYR A 169 15.50 6.51 1.21
C TYR A 169 16.97 6.30 1.58
N ASP A 170 17.29 5.10 2.04
CA ASP A 170 18.64 4.64 2.27
C ASP A 170 18.74 3.16 1.87
N LYS A 171 19.62 2.86 0.90
CA LYS A 171 19.79 1.49 0.37
C LYS A 171 20.33 0.50 1.40
N ASP A 172 21.09 1.00 2.40
CA ASP A 172 21.77 0.18 3.41
C ASP A 172 20.93 -0.02 4.68
N ARG A 173 19.80 0.69 4.81
CA ARG A 173 18.88 0.58 5.94
C ARG A 173 17.85 -0.54 5.71
N LEU A 174 17.44 -1.26 6.76
CA LEU A 174 16.49 -2.36 6.69
C LEU A 174 15.16 -1.96 6.02
N VAL A 175 14.61 -0.79 6.39
CA VAL A 175 13.38 -0.23 5.82
C VAL A 175 13.56 1.24 5.45
N SER A 176 12.85 1.69 4.42
CA SER A 176 12.86 3.09 3.97
C SER A 176 11.45 3.53 3.62
N PRO A 177 10.99 4.71 4.07
CA PRO A 177 9.69 5.28 3.70
C PRO A 177 9.56 5.66 2.22
N GLY A 178 10.65 6.12 1.61
CA GLY A 178 10.75 6.41 0.18
C GLY A 178 11.17 5.18 -0.62
N THR A 179 10.77 5.11 -1.88
CA THR A 179 11.09 4.02 -2.81
C THR A 179 12.26 4.34 -3.74
N ASN A 180 12.65 5.63 -3.81
CA ASN A 180 13.72 6.14 -4.68
C ASN A 180 13.53 5.85 -6.17
N HIS A 181 12.29 5.66 -6.60
CA HIS A 181 11.92 5.54 -8.02
C HIS A 181 10.56 6.15 -8.30
N TRP A 182 10.33 6.52 -9.54
CA TRP A 182 9.02 6.96 -10.00
C TRP A 182 8.07 5.78 -10.13
N THR A 183 6.80 6.02 -9.79
CA THR A 183 5.71 5.07 -10.04
C THR A 183 4.54 5.79 -10.67
N VAL A 184 3.96 5.20 -11.70
CA VAL A 184 2.72 5.67 -12.35
C VAL A 184 1.61 4.67 -12.06
N SER A 185 0.50 5.18 -11.51
CA SER A 185 -0.60 4.33 -11.05
C SER A 185 -1.92 4.78 -11.68
N PRO A 186 -2.41 4.14 -12.75
CA PRO A 186 -3.78 4.22 -13.17
C PRO A 186 -4.70 3.53 -12.15
N ILE A 187 -5.80 4.22 -11.79
CA ILE A 187 -6.77 3.77 -10.78
C ILE A 187 -8.17 3.88 -11.38
N LEU A 188 -8.99 2.86 -11.17
CA LEU A 188 -10.42 2.85 -11.51
C LEU A 188 -11.22 2.51 -10.26
N ASN A 189 -12.15 3.37 -9.90
CA ASN A 189 -13.03 3.18 -8.75
C ASN A 189 -14.50 3.13 -9.21
N ALA A 190 -15.28 2.27 -8.59
CA ALA A 190 -16.72 2.16 -8.81
C ALA A 190 -17.43 1.90 -7.48
N SER A 191 -18.59 2.52 -7.31
CA SER A 191 -19.50 2.23 -6.21
C SER A 191 -20.93 2.20 -6.70
N TYR A 192 -21.72 1.31 -6.11
CA TYR A 192 -23.16 1.25 -6.29
C TYR A 192 -23.86 1.23 -4.94
N ILE A 193 -24.80 2.15 -4.74
CA ILE A 193 -25.68 2.19 -3.58
C ILE A 193 -27.12 1.93 -4.07
N SER A 194 -27.69 0.82 -3.65
CA SER A 194 -29.05 0.43 -4.00
C SER A 194 -30.09 1.31 -3.31
N PRO A 195 -31.34 1.37 -3.77
CA PRO A 195 -32.42 2.07 -3.09
C PRO A 195 -32.70 1.57 -1.66
N SER A 196 -32.34 0.32 -1.34
CA SER A 196 -32.45 -0.25 0.01
C SER A 196 -31.22 0.03 0.89
N GLY A 197 -30.22 0.76 0.37
CA GLY A 197 -29.02 1.12 1.10
C GLY A 197 -27.90 0.07 1.07
N LEU A 198 -28.02 -1.01 0.29
CA LEU A 198 -26.87 -1.91 0.07
C LEU A 198 -25.82 -1.19 -0.76
N GLU A 199 -24.61 -1.11 -0.27
CA GLU A 199 -23.46 -0.54 -0.97
C GLU A 199 -22.46 -1.61 -1.38
N LEU A 200 -22.00 -1.50 -2.65
CA LEU A 200 -20.87 -2.26 -3.20
C LEU A 200 -19.85 -1.25 -3.72
N SER A 201 -18.62 -1.33 -3.24
CA SER A 201 -17.53 -0.45 -3.66
C SER A 201 -16.31 -1.26 -4.07
N SER A 202 -15.64 -0.83 -5.14
CA SER A 202 -14.43 -1.46 -5.67
C SER A 202 -13.44 -0.41 -6.17
N SER A 203 -12.15 -0.68 -5.98
CA SER A 203 -11.03 0.10 -6.49
C SER A 203 -10.01 -0.83 -7.12
N PHE A 204 -9.61 -0.55 -8.34
CA PHE A 204 -8.60 -1.29 -9.09
C PHE A 204 -7.42 -0.37 -9.37
N GLN A 205 -6.21 -0.80 -9.04
CA GLN A 205 -4.99 -0.04 -9.24
C GLN A 205 -3.90 -0.92 -9.83
N LEU A 206 -3.12 -0.34 -10.73
CA LEU A 206 -1.84 -0.89 -11.19
C LEU A 206 -0.74 0.08 -10.78
N ASP A 207 0.37 -0.44 -10.22
CA ASP A 207 1.57 0.34 -9.96
C ASP A 207 2.64 -0.08 -10.96
N ILE A 208 3.06 0.85 -11.81
CA ILE A 208 4.07 0.67 -12.85
C ILE A 208 5.33 1.38 -12.39
N ASN A 209 6.33 0.59 -11.99
CA ASN A 209 7.51 1.06 -11.30
C ASN A 209 8.67 1.31 -12.27
N ALA A 210 9.32 2.46 -12.13
CA ALA A 210 10.62 2.72 -12.72
C ALA A 210 11.72 1.98 -11.94
N ARG A 211 12.94 1.99 -12.45
CA ARG A 211 14.10 1.39 -11.79
C ARG A 211 14.65 2.32 -10.71
N ASN A 212 14.95 1.78 -9.54
CA ASN A 212 15.76 2.43 -8.53
C ASN A 212 17.24 2.38 -8.94
N ALA A 213 17.82 3.53 -9.28
CA ALA A 213 19.19 3.61 -9.76
C ALA A 213 20.24 3.31 -8.67
N ALA A 214 19.89 3.43 -7.38
CA ALA A 214 20.82 3.18 -6.29
C ALA A 214 21.10 1.69 -6.05
N THR A 215 20.17 0.81 -6.46
CA THR A 215 20.24 -0.64 -6.26
C THR A 215 20.13 -1.42 -7.56
N ASP A 216 19.90 -0.73 -8.68
CA ASP A 216 19.58 -1.35 -9.98
C ASP A 216 18.37 -2.30 -9.90
N TYR A 217 17.42 -1.99 -8.99
CA TYR A 217 16.23 -2.78 -8.73
C TYR A 217 15.01 -2.17 -9.42
N ARG A 218 14.18 -3.00 -10.04
CA ARG A 218 12.86 -2.61 -10.54
C ARG A 218 11.82 -3.61 -10.07
N SER A 219 10.90 -3.15 -9.22
CA SER A 219 9.75 -3.95 -8.81
C SER A 219 8.86 -4.27 -10.01
N GLY A 220 8.41 -5.50 -10.12
CA GLY A 220 7.43 -5.92 -11.12
C GLY A 220 6.13 -5.13 -10.98
N VAL A 221 5.32 -5.06 -12.04
CA VAL A 221 4.01 -4.39 -12.00
C VAL A 221 3.16 -4.99 -10.89
N GLU A 222 2.61 -4.13 -10.03
CA GLU A 222 1.75 -4.51 -8.90
C GLU A 222 0.28 -4.25 -9.25
N TYR A 223 -0.58 -5.19 -8.91
CA TYR A 223 -2.03 -5.07 -9.02
C TYR A 223 -2.66 -5.08 -7.64
N ARG A 224 -3.60 -4.18 -7.44
CA ARG A 224 -4.42 -4.12 -6.24
C ARG A 224 -5.88 -3.98 -6.59
N HIS A 225 -6.71 -4.78 -5.94
CA HIS A 225 -8.16 -4.64 -5.91
C HIS A 225 -8.58 -4.45 -4.46
N GLU A 226 -9.18 -3.32 -4.16
CA GLU A 226 -9.78 -3.04 -2.85
C GLU A 226 -11.30 -3.05 -3.01
N PHE A 227 -12.01 -3.54 -2.01
CA PHE A 227 -13.44 -3.73 -2.09
C PHE A 227 -14.12 -3.56 -0.73
N ALA A 228 -15.39 -3.16 -0.76
CA ALA A 228 -16.24 -3.15 0.42
C ALA A 228 -17.69 -3.49 0.04
N VAL A 229 -18.38 -4.15 0.97
CA VAL A 229 -19.81 -4.41 0.92
C VAL A 229 -20.43 -4.05 2.26
N GLY A 230 -21.49 -3.26 2.28
CA GLY A 230 -22.12 -2.82 3.51
C GLY A 230 -23.55 -2.34 3.32
N GLN A 231 -24.19 -2.08 4.45
CA GLN A 231 -25.56 -1.59 4.52
C GLN A 231 -25.56 -0.19 5.14
N HIS A 232 -26.21 0.75 4.48
CA HIS A 232 -26.51 2.07 5.03
C HIS A 232 -27.60 1.97 6.10
N VAL A 233 -27.30 2.52 7.28
CA VAL A 233 -28.22 2.62 8.43
C VAL A 233 -28.13 4.05 8.97
N GLY A 234 -29.05 4.90 8.55
CA GLY A 234 -28.96 6.35 8.76
C GLY A 234 -27.72 6.93 8.08
N ASP A 235 -26.92 7.67 8.82
CA ASP A 235 -25.67 8.27 8.31
C ASP A 235 -24.45 7.31 8.34
N TRP A 236 -24.66 6.09 8.80
CA TRP A 236 -23.61 5.07 8.90
C TRP A 236 -23.69 4.05 7.78
N THR A 237 -22.55 3.58 7.32
CA THR A 237 -22.44 2.36 6.50
C THR A 237 -21.66 1.33 7.29
N LEU A 238 -22.24 0.15 7.47
CA LEU A 238 -21.66 -0.94 8.27
C LEU A 238 -21.46 -2.15 7.38
N GLY A 239 -20.29 -2.78 7.42
CA GLY A 239 -20.06 -3.96 6.59
C GLY A 239 -18.65 -4.52 6.68
N LEU A 240 -18.24 -5.13 5.59
CA LEU A 240 -16.93 -5.75 5.42
C LEU A 240 -16.20 -5.09 4.25
N GLY A 241 -14.90 -5.01 4.38
CA GLY A 241 -14.01 -4.58 3.31
C GLY A 241 -12.74 -5.42 3.29
N GLY A 242 -11.88 -5.10 2.35
CA GLY A 242 -10.61 -5.79 2.22
C GLY A 242 -9.88 -5.41 0.95
N TYR A 243 -8.78 -6.12 0.71
CA TYR A 243 -8.00 -5.96 -0.51
C TYR A 243 -7.37 -7.28 -0.95
N TYR A 244 -7.18 -7.40 -2.25
CA TYR A 244 -6.31 -8.39 -2.88
C TYR A 244 -5.16 -7.66 -3.55
N TYR A 245 -3.94 -8.01 -3.18
CA TYR A 245 -2.70 -7.51 -3.76
C TYR A 245 -1.97 -8.64 -4.45
N ARG A 246 -1.43 -8.38 -5.64
CA ARG A 246 -0.62 -9.33 -6.38
C ARG A 246 0.36 -8.62 -7.30
N GLN A 247 1.61 -9.03 -7.26
CA GLN A 247 2.60 -8.69 -8.27
C GLN A 247 2.36 -9.50 -9.56
N LEU A 248 2.22 -8.82 -10.70
CA LEU A 248 1.93 -9.43 -12.01
C LEU A 248 3.19 -9.87 -12.74
N GLY A 249 4.30 -9.15 -12.55
CA GLY A 249 5.61 -9.43 -13.09
C GLY A 249 6.62 -9.80 -12.03
N ASP A 250 7.71 -10.47 -12.42
CA ASP A 250 8.87 -10.67 -11.56
C ASP A 250 9.61 -9.33 -11.39
N ASP A 251 10.30 -9.20 -10.27
CA ASP A 251 11.25 -8.12 -10.08
C ASP A 251 12.47 -8.34 -10.98
N ASP A 252 13.13 -7.24 -11.32
CA ASP A 252 14.31 -7.22 -12.16
C ASP A 252 15.45 -6.50 -11.42
N ALA A 253 16.40 -7.28 -10.92
CA ALA A 253 17.59 -6.78 -10.22
C ALA A 253 18.76 -7.76 -10.37
N PRO A 254 20.01 -7.31 -10.19
CA PRO A 254 21.17 -8.16 -10.21
C PRO A 254 21.09 -9.31 -9.21
N GLY A 255 21.26 -10.54 -9.67
CA GLY A 255 21.29 -11.74 -8.82
C GLY A 255 19.94 -12.26 -8.33
N LEU A 256 18.81 -11.64 -8.71
CA LEU A 256 17.50 -12.17 -8.38
C LEU A 256 17.14 -13.38 -9.26
N THR A 257 16.53 -14.37 -8.61
CA THR A 257 15.91 -15.51 -9.31
C THR A 257 14.47 -15.15 -9.69
N ARG A 258 13.96 -15.76 -10.77
CA ARG A 258 12.57 -15.57 -11.19
C ARG A 258 11.60 -16.18 -10.17
N GLY A 259 10.36 -15.63 -10.11
CA GLY A 259 9.26 -16.20 -9.32
C GLY A 259 9.08 -15.66 -7.93
N ASN A 260 9.66 -14.50 -7.61
CA ASN A 260 9.54 -13.85 -6.29
C ASN A 260 8.28 -12.97 -6.14
N ARG A 261 7.23 -13.19 -6.94
CA ARG A 261 6.01 -12.37 -6.94
C ARG A 261 5.27 -12.42 -5.62
N ALA A 262 5.00 -11.23 -5.05
CA ALA A 262 4.18 -11.12 -3.86
C ALA A 262 2.69 -11.27 -4.16
N ARG A 263 1.96 -11.80 -3.18
CA ARG A 263 0.50 -11.73 -3.12
C ARG A 263 0.03 -11.72 -1.68
N VAL A 264 -1.17 -11.18 -1.46
CA VAL A 264 -1.88 -11.28 -0.18
C VAL A 264 -3.35 -10.96 -0.39
N LEU A 265 -4.21 -11.54 0.45
CA LEU A 265 -5.62 -11.18 0.59
C LEU A 265 -5.83 -10.67 2.03
N ALA A 266 -6.64 -9.63 2.19
CA ALA A 266 -7.03 -9.11 3.49
C ALA A 266 -8.53 -8.88 3.57
N LEU A 267 -9.13 -9.17 4.71
CA LEU A 267 -10.55 -8.97 5.00
C LEU A 267 -10.74 -8.49 6.43
N GLY A 268 -11.84 -7.76 6.65
CA GLY A 268 -12.26 -7.39 7.99
C GLY A 268 -13.40 -6.39 8.03
N PRO A 269 -13.84 -5.98 9.22
CA PRO A 269 -14.89 -5.01 9.39
C PRO A 269 -14.50 -3.64 8.85
N ALA A 270 -15.49 -2.96 8.25
CA ALA A 270 -15.38 -1.59 7.78
C ALA A 270 -16.65 -0.81 8.15
N VAL A 271 -16.46 0.44 8.54
CA VAL A 271 -17.52 1.36 8.93
C VAL A 271 -17.24 2.72 8.32
N SER A 272 -18.27 3.39 7.82
CA SER A 272 -18.17 4.80 7.47
C SER A 272 -19.31 5.61 8.07
N PHE A 273 -19.04 6.89 8.30
CA PHE A 273 -20.00 7.91 8.70
C PHE A 273 -19.95 9.02 7.68
N PHE A 274 -21.11 9.36 7.11
CA PHE A 274 -21.23 10.45 6.17
C PHE A 274 -22.61 11.12 6.29
N GLN A 275 -22.62 12.40 6.67
CA GLN A 275 -23.80 13.22 6.80
C GLN A 275 -23.69 14.45 5.90
N PRO A 276 -24.25 14.41 4.67
CA PRO A 276 -24.00 15.42 3.63
C PRO A 276 -24.40 16.85 4.02
N THR A 277 -25.41 17.01 4.87
CA THR A 277 -26.02 18.31 5.21
C THR A 277 -25.51 18.96 6.49
N SER A 278 -24.68 18.26 7.26
CA SER A 278 -24.26 18.75 8.60
C SER A 278 -22.99 19.58 8.60
N GLY A 279 -22.22 19.58 7.52
CA GLY A 279 -20.87 20.15 7.51
C GLY A 279 -19.84 19.35 8.33
N LEU A 280 -20.25 18.20 8.90
CA LEU A 280 -19.32 17.30 9.59
C LEU A 280 -18.40 16.59 8.57
N PRO A 281 -17.15 16.31 8.96
CA PRO A 281 -16.26 15.52 8.12
C PRO A 281 -16.80 14.10 7.94
N ALA A 282 -16.57 13.54 6.77
CA ALA A 282 -16.77 12.11 6.52
C ALA A 282 -15.68 11.31 7.21
N ILE A 283 -16.05 10.16 7.78
CA ILE A 283 -15.14 9.30 8.58
C ILE A 283 -15.25 7.87 8.07
N TRP A 284 -14.12 7.19 7.95
CA TRP A 284 -14.01 5.76 7.64
C TRP A 284 -13.08 5.11 8.64
N LEU A 285 -13.47 3.95 9.14
CA LEU A 285 -12.68 3.11 10.03
C LEU A 285 -12.73 1.67 9.53
N HIS A 286 -11.59 1.02 9.45
CA HIS A 286 -11.54 -0.40 9.16
C HIS A 286 -10.41 -1.11 9.92
N ALA A 287 -10.56 -2.43 10.06
CA ALA A 287 -9.53 -3.31 10.59
C ALA A 287 -9.48 -4.56 9.71
N TYR A 288 -8.36 -4.75 9.00
CA TYR A 288 -8.18 -5.85 8.07
C TYR A 288 -7.08 -6.78 8.53
N LYS A 289 -7.32 -8.08 8.46
CA LYS A 289 -6.33 -9.13 8.67
C LYS A 289 -5.92 -9.73 7.34
N GLU A 290 -4.60 -9.81 7.13
CA GLU A 290 -4.00 -10.46 5.98
C GLU A 290 -3.96 -11.98 6.14
N PHE A 291 -4.06 -12.69 5.01
CA PHE A 291 -3.92 -14.13 4.89
C PHE A 291 -3.52 -14.51 3.47
N GLU A 292 -3.10 -15.76 3.28
CA GLU A 292 -2.57 -16.28 2.00
C GLU A 292 -1.41 -15.47 1.42
N ALA A 293 -0.62 -14.82 2.27
CA ALA A 293 0.56 -14.10 1.82
C ALA A 293 1.60 -15.04 1.19
N ARG A 294 2.29 -14.56 0.17
CA ARG A 294 3.47 -15.20 -0.43
C ARG A 294 4.52 -14.16 -0.74
N ASN A 295 5.79 -14.51 -0.51
CA ASN A 295 6.97 -13.67 -0.72
C ASN A 295 6.87 -12.28 -0.06
N ARG A 296 6.20 -12.18 1.08
CA ARG A 296 6.02 -10.94 1.84
C ARG A 296 5.60 -11.19 3.28
N ALA A 297 5.63 -10.13 4.07
CA ALA A 297 5.04 -10.14 5.41
C ALA A 297 3.52 -10.37 5.35
N GLU A 298 2.98 -11.02 6.40
CA GLU A 298 1.55 -11.23 6.64
C GLU A 298 1.18 -10.67 8.01
N GLY A 299 0.26 -9.71 8.03
CA GLY A 299 -0.06 -8.95 9.22
C GLY A 299 -1.52 -8.54 9.32
N TYR A 300 -1.74 -7.43 10.01
CA TYR A 300 -3.04 -6.78 10.09
C TYR A 300 -2.86 -5.25 10.05
N THR A 301 -3.90 -4.55 9.63
CA THR A 301 -3.95 -3.09 9.65
C THR A 301 -5.23 -2.58 10.28
N VAL A 302 -5.12 -1.48 11.03
CA VAL A 302 -6.25 -0.67 11.46
C VAL A 302 -6.06 0.72 10.88
N ALA A 303 -7.11 1.29 10.27
CA ALA A 303 -7.00 2.63 9.69
C ALA A 303 -8.23 3.48 9.94
N LEU A 304 -7.97 4.74 10.24
CA LEU A 304 -8.94 5.82 10.34
C LEU A 304 -8.68 6.82 9.22
N ARG A 305 -9.70 7.15 8.43
CA ARG A 305 -9.66 8.20 7.42
C ARG A 305 -10.73 9.25 7.71
N ILE A 306 -10.39 10.53 7.57
CA ILE A 306 -11.27 11.66 7.78
C ILE A 306 -11.15 12.57 6.56
N GLY A 307 -12.27 13.09 6.04
CA GLY A 307 -12.28 14.01 4.91
C GLY A 307 -13.29 15.13 5.12
N ALA A 308 -12.87 16.36 4.80
CA ALA A 308 -13.70 17.55 4.88
C ALA A 308 -13.53 18.42 3.63
N SER A 309 -14.64 18.96 3.12
CA SER A 309 -14.70 19.83 1.94
C SER A 309 -15.06 21.26 2.36
N PHE A 310 -14.40 22.28 1.78
CA PHE A 310 -14.53 23.69 2.18
C PHE A 310 -14.79 24.60 0.99
#